data_542f27e1393aafb3f60720d6789686a1
#
_entry.id   542f27e1393aafb3f60720d6789686a1
#
_cell.length_a   1.000
_cell.length_b   1.000
_cell.length_c   1.000
_cell.angle_alpha   90.00
_cell.angle_beta   90.00
_cell.angle_gamma   90.00
#
_symmetry.space_group_name_H-M   'P 1'
#
loop_
_entity.id
_entity.type
_entity.pdbx_description
1 polymer ?
#
loop_
_entity_poly.entity_id
_entity_poly.type
_entity_poly.pdbx_seq_one_letter_code
_entity_poly.pdbx_strand_id
1 'polypeptide(L)'
;MNAEPPAPAFDELIHQPTRLTVVAFLSGCAEAEFRTVRENCGVSESALSKVVSTLEAASYVKVRRGYVGKRPRTWLRLSPEGRRALAAHLAELQRIAATATALAATLDHHPPQP
;
A
#
# COMPACT_ATOMS: atom_id res chain seq x y z
N MET A 1 -19.74 -16.39 1.88
CA MET A 1 -20.17 -15.01 2.05
C MET A 1 -19.29 -14.12 1.21
N ASN A 2 -19.92 -13.39 0.34
CA ASN A 2 -19.19 -12.49 -0.53
C ASN A 2 -18.97 -11.14 0.18
N ALA A 3 -17.74 -10.89 0.55
CA ALA A 3 -17.38 -9.54 0.97
C ALA A 3 -17.42 -8.65 -0.27
N GLU A 4 -18.24 -7.64 -0.24
CA GLU A 4 -18.21 -6.65 -1.30
C GLU A 4 -16.84 -5.95 -1.30
N PRO A 5 -16.28 -5.62 -2.47
CA PRO A 5 -15.08 -4.83 -2.50
C PRO A 5 -15.34 -3.48 -1.82
N PRO A 6 -14.36 -2.92 -1.09
CA PRO A 6 -14.54 -1.63 -0.45
C PRO A 6 -14.81 -0.56 -1.50
N ALA A 7 -15.66 0.41 -1.16
CA ALA A 7 -15.89 1.56 -2.00
C ALA A 7 -14.57 2.31 -2.23
N PRO A 8 -14.34 2.87 -3.43
CA PRO A 8 -13.15 3.66 -3.68
C PRO A 8 -13.03 4.81 -2.66
N ALA A 9 -11.86 4.92 -2.05
CA ALA A 9 -11.60 5.97 -1.08
C ALA A 9 -10.09 6.26 -1.04
N PHE A 10 -9.74 7.51 -1.29
CA PHE A 10 -8.36 7.96 -1.23
C PHE A 10 -7.86 7.92 0.22
N ASP A 11 -6.66 7.42 0.41
CA ASP A 11 -6.03 7.33 1.73
C ASP A 11 -4.67 8.05 1.67
N GLU A 12 -4.61 9.22 2.23
CA GLU A 12 -3.40 10.03 2.23
C GLU A 12 -2.24 9.37 2.97
N LEU A 13 -2.55 8.60 4.01
CA LEU A 13 -1.52 7.89 4.76
C LEU A 13 -0.82 6.85 3.89
N ILE A 14 -1.59 6.10 3.12
CA ILE A 14 -1.07 5.07 2.21
C ILE A 14 -0.42 5.70 0.98
N HIS A 15 -0.89 6.87 0.56
CA HIS A 15 -0.49 7.46 -0.72
C HIS A 15 0.98 7.89 -0.76
N GLN A 16 1.62 8.12 0.35
CA GLN A 16 3.04 8.45 0.39
C GLN A 16 3.84 7.29 -0.25
N PRO A 17 4.73 7.56 -1.21
CA PRO A 17 5.34 6.50 -2.05
C PRO A 17 5.99 5.37 -1.27
N THR A 18 6.76 5.66 -0.24
CA THR A 18 7.43 4.63 0.55
C THR A 18 6.43 3.78 1.32
N ARG A 19 5.42 4.40 1.92
CA ARG A 19 4.36 3.68 2.62
C ARG A 19 3.54 2.82 1.67
N LEU A 20 3.19 3.36 0.50
CA LEU A 20 2.46 2.61 -0.52
C LEU A 20 3.25 1.38 -0.97
N THR A 21 4.55 1.53 -1.20
CA THR A 21 5.41 0.41 -1.60
C THR A 21 5.41 -0.69 -0.53
N VAL A 22 5.56 -0.32 0.74
CA VAL A 22 5.58 -1.28 1.84
C VAL A 22 4.22 -1.97 1.99
N VAL A 23 3.13 -1.22 1.98
CA VAL A 23 1.79 -1.78 2.11
C VAL A 23 1.47 -2.72 0.94
N ALA A 24 1.83 -2.33 -0.27
CA ALA A 24 1.63 -3.15 -1.45
C ALA A 24 2.44 -4.46 -1.37
N PHE A 25 3.70 -4.38 -0.93
CA PHE A 25 4.52 -5.57 -0.71
C PHE A 25 3.87 -6.51 0.30
N LEU A 26 3.45 -5.97 1.45
CA LEU A 26 2.82 -6.77 2.49
C LEU A 26 1.49 -7.37 2.07
N SER A 27 0.79 -6.75 1.13
CA SER A 27 -0.47 -7.30 0.62
C SER A 27 -0.29 -8.61 -0.12
N GLY A 28 0.92 -8.88 -0.62
CA GLY A 28 1.24 -10.10 -1.34
C GLY A 28 1.67 -11.28 -0.48
N CYS A 29 1.72 -11.12 0.84
CA CYS A 29 2.16 -12.18 1.74
C CYS A 29 1.34 -12.18 3.03
N ALA A 30 1.37 -13.31 3.74
CA ALA A 30 0.71 -13.41 5.05
C ALA A 30 1.50 -12.64 6.11
N GLU A 31 2.82 -12.76 6.07
CA GLU A 31 3.73 -12.12 7.00
C GLU A 31 5.11 -12.07 6.35
N ALA A 32 5.89 -11.05 6.63
CA ALA A 32 7.26 -10.95 6.14
C ALA A 32 8.16 -10.40 7.23
N GLU A 33 9.39 -10.89 7.26
CA GLU A 33 10.39 -10.40 8.17
C GLU A 33 10.78 -8.97 7.81
N PHE A 34 11.01 -8.13 8.81
CA PHE A 34 11.38 -6.71 8.62
C PHE A 34 12.53 -6.56 7.61
N ARG A 35 13.56 -7.39 7.77
CA ARG A 35 14.71 -7.37 6.87
C ARG A 35 14.31 -7.65 5.41
N THR A 36 13.44 -8.63 5.21
CA THR A 36 12.95 -8.99 3.87
C THR A 36 12.19 -7.83 3.23
N VAL A 37 11.33 -7.17 4.01
CA VAL A 37 10.59 -6.00 3.55
C VAL A 37 11.56 -4.89 3.16
N ARG A 38 12.53 -4.62 4.02
CA ARG A 38 13.53 -3.59 3.77
C ARG A 38 14.30 -3.83 2.47
N GLU A 39 14.78 -5.05 2.27
CA GLU A 39 15.56 -5.40 1.09
C GLU A 39 14.73 -5.32 -0.19
N ASN A 40 13.51 -5.82 -0.15
CA ASN A 40 12.64 -5.85 -1.33
C ASN A 40 12.06 -4.47 -1.68
N CYS A 41 11.82 -3.62 -0.69
CA CYS A 41 11.32 -2.27 -0.92
C CYS A 41 12.44 -1.26 -1.16
N GLY A 42 13.70 -1.66 -1.00
CA GLY A 42 14.84 -0.77 -1.26
C GLY A 42 14.91 0.42 -0.33
N VAL A 43 14.55 0.25 0.94
CA VAL A 43 14.53 1.34 1.92
C VAL A 43 15.55 1.08 3.01
N SER A 44 15.99 2.15 3.69
CA SER A 44 16.88 2.03 4.83
C SER A 44 16.15 1.50 6.04
N GLU A 45 16.90 0.99 7.02
CA GLU A 45 16.34 0.52 8.28
C GLU A 45 15.57 1.62 8.99
N SER A 46 16.14 2.82 9.07
CA SER A 46 15.50 3.95 9.74
C SER A 46 14.24 4.40 9.02
N ALA A 47 14.25 4.42 7.68
CA ALA A 47 13.09 4.79 6.89
C ALA A 47 11.96 3.77 7.08
N LEU A 48 12.28 2.47 7.05
CA LEU A 48 11.27 1.45 7.26
C LEU A 48 10.71 1.48 8.69
N SER A 49 11.56 1.72 9.69
CA SER A 49 11.10 1.86 11.07
C SER A 49 10.07 2.97 11.23
N LYS A 50 10.28 4.11 10.59
CA LYS A 50 9.33 5.22 10.59
C LYS A 50 8.03 4.86 9.90
N VAL A 51 8.12 4.22 8.73
CA VAL A 51 6.96 3.76 7.97
C VAL A 51 6.13 2.79 8.82
N VAL A 52 6.78 1.80 9.41
CA VAL A 52 6.12 0.79 10.25
C VAL A 52 5.43 1.45 11.44
N SER A 53 6.10 2.38 12.14
CA SER A 53 5.50 3.09 13.27
C SER A 53 4.24 3.84 12.85
N THR A 54 4.29 4.53 11.73
CA THR A 54 3.15 5.28 11.21
C THR A 54 1.98 4.35 10.86
N LEU A 55 2.27 3.24 10.17
CA LEU A 55 1.25 2.29 9.74
C LEU A 55 0.69 1.49 10.92
N GLU A 56 1.52 1.17 11.90
CA GLU A 56 1.09 0.50 13.13
C GLU A 56 0.14 1.39 13.94
N ALA A 57 0.47 2.67 14.07
CA ALA A 57 -0.38 3.65 14.76
C ALA A 57 -1.74 3.80 14.09
N ALA A 58 -1.81 3.61 12.78
CA ALA A 58 -3.07 3.65 12.04
C ALA A 58 -3.80 2.29 12.04
N SER A 59 -3.28 1.28 12.70
CA SER A 59 -3.80 -0.09 12.72
C SER A 59 -3.75 -0.80 11.36
N TYR A 60 -2.92 -0.33 10.46
CA TYR A 60 -2.80 -0.95 9.12
C TYR A 60 -1.76 -2.07 9.09
N VAL A 61 -0.78 -2.03 9.98
CA VAL A 61 0.29 -3.03 10.07
C VAL A 61 0.33 -3.57 11.49
N LYS A 62 0.53 -4.88 11.61
CA LYS A 62 0.78 -5.57 12.86
C LYS A 62 2.25 -5.99 12.92
N VAL A 63 2.86 -5.79 14.07
CA VAL A 63 4.27 -6.09 14.31
C VAL A 63 4.36 -7.22 15.31
N ARG A 64 5.11 -8.26 14.97
CA ARG A 64 5.38 -9.38 15.88
C ARG A 64 6.89 -9.47 16.09
N ARG A 65 7.30 -9.44 17.33
CA ARG A 65 8.69 -9.59 17.74
C ARG A 65 8.92 -10.95 18.36
N GLY A 66 10.06 -11.55 18.05
CA GLY A 66 10.42 -12.85 18.58
C GLY A 66 11.88 -13.16 18.30
N TYR A 67 12.20 -14.45 18.32
CA TYR A 67 13.58 -14.91 18.15
C TYR A 67 13.62 -16.07 17.18
N VAL A 68 14.72 -16.14 16.42
CA VAL A 68 15.12 -17.34 15.68
C VAL A 68 16.44 -17.76 16.32
N GLY A 69 16.39 -18.83 17.12
CA GLY A 69 17.51 -19.18 17.99
C GLY A 69 17.73 -18.09 19.04
N LYS A 70 18.90 -17.48 19.08
CA LYS A 70 19.23 -16.37 19.98
C LYS A 70 19.13 -15.00 19.31
N ARG A 71 18.73 -14.94 18.04
CA ARG A 71 18.69 -13.70 17.27
C ARG A 71 17.28 -13.10 17.34
N PRO A 72 17.16 -11.84 17.76
CA PRO A 72 15.86 -11.17 17.71
C PRO A 72 15.44 -10.96 16.24
N ARG A 73 14.14 -11.11 16.01
CA ARG A 73 13.54 -10.93 14.69
C ARG A 73 12.24 -10.16 14.83
N THR A 74 11.92 -9.43 13.79
CA THR A 74 10.65 -8.68 13.71
C THR A 74 9.94 -9.10 12.43
N TRP A 75 8.65 -9.40 12.55
CA TRP A 75 7.80 -9.75 11.41
C TRP A 75 6.68 -8.73 11.30
N LEU A 76 6.33 -8.44 10.07
CA LEU A 76 5.29 -7.47 9.72
C LEU A 76 4.19 -8.17 8.93
N ARG A 77 2.96 -7.80 9.20
CA ARG A 77 1.82 -8.23 8.39
C ARG A 77 0.83 -7.09 8.25
N LEU A 78 0.14 -7.10 7.13
CA LEU A 78 -0.93 -6.16 6.89
C LEU A 78 -2.17 -6.61 7.66
N SER A 79 -2.79 -5.70 8.40
CA SER A 79 -4.04 -6.00 9.11
C SER A 79 -5.21 -6.08 8.12
N PRO A 80 -6.37 -6.64 8.53
CA PRO A 80 -7.57 -6.55 7.70
C PRO A 80 -7.94 -5.11 7.34
N GLU A 81 -7.79 -4.18 8.27
CA GLU A 81 -8.03 -2.75 8.02
C GLU A 81 -7.06 -2.21 6.98
N GLY A 82 -5.79 -2.58 7.07
CA GLY A 82 -4.78 -2.17 6.08
C GLY A 82 -5.07 -2.72 4.70
N ARG A 83 -5.53 -3.97 4.61
CA ARG A 83 -5.92 -4.57 3.33
C ARG A 83 -7.10 -3.85 2.70
N ARG A 84 -8.12 -3.52 3.49
CA ARG A 84 -9.28 -2.77 3.01
C ARG A 84 -8.89 -1.37 2.57
N ALA A 85 -8.06 -0.69 3.36
CA ALA A 85 -7.60 0.67 3.04
C ALA A 85 -6.79 0.68 1.73
N LEU A 86 -5.91 -0.29 1.53
CA LEU A 86 -5.15 -0.40 0.29
C LEU A 86 -6.08 -0.66 -0.90
N ALA A 87 -7.01 -1.60 -0.77
CA ALA A 87 -7.94 -1.92 -1.85
C ALA A 87 -8.79 -0.71 -2.23
N ALA A 88 -9.29 0.02 -1.24
CA ALA A 88 -10.09 1.23 -1.48
C ALA A 88 -9.25 2.33 -2.14
N HIS A 89 -8.02 2.51 -1.69
CA HIS A 89 -7.11 3.50 -2.24
C HIS A 89 -6.75 3.20 -3.70
N LEU A 90 -6.41 1.95 -4.00
CA LEU A 90 -6.10 1.53 -5.37
C LEU A 90 -7.32 1.68 -6.29
N ALA A 91 -8.51 1.35 -5.80
CA ALA A 91 -9.75 1.55 -6.56
C ALA A 91 -9.96 3.02 -6.87
N GLU A 92 -9.66 3.92 -5.93
CA GLU A 92 -9.77 5.36 -6.17
C GLU A 92 -8.74 5.85 -7.19
N LEU A 93 -7.49 5.36 -7.11
CA LEU A 93 -6.47 5.70 -8.10
C LEU A 93 -6.89 5.23 -9.51
N GLN A 94 -7.46 4.03 -9.60
CA GLN A 94 -7.98 3.52 -10.87
C GLN A 94 -9.12 4.37 -11.40
N ARG A 95 -10.02 4.82 -10.52
CA ARG A 95 -11.12 5.70 -10.89
C ARG A 95 -10.60 7.04 -11.44
N ILE A 96 -9.61 7.63 -10.77
CA ILE A 96 -8.96 8.86 -11.21
C ILE A 96 -8.30 8.65 -12.59
N ALA A 97 -7.58 7.56 -12.75
CA ALA A 97 -6.90 7.23 -14.00
C ALA A 97 -7.91 7.02 -15.13
N ALA A 98 -9.03 6.34 -14.88
CA ALA A 98 -10.08 6.12 -15.85
C ALA A 98 -10.74 7.44 -16.27
N THR A 99 -10.98 8.34 -15.32
CA THR A 99 -11.51 9.67 -15.59
C THR A 99 -10.56 10.48 -16.47
N ALA A 100 -9.27 10.45 -16.14
CA ALA A 100 -8.26 11.15 -16.91
C ALA A 100 -8.15 10.59 -18.34
N THR A 101 -8.21 9.27 -18.48
CA THR A 101 -8.18 8.61 -19.80
C THR A 101 -9.40 9.00 -20.63
N ALA A 102 -10.59 8.98 -20.05
CA ALA A 102 -11.81 9.38 -20.73
C ALA A 102 -11.76 10.84 -21.18
N LEU A 103 -11.25 11.72 -20.29
CA LEU A 103 -11.11 13.14 -20.62
C LEU A 103 -10.10 13.36 -21.75
N ALA A 104 -8.96 12.68 -21.71
CA ALA A 104 -7.94 12.75 -22.75
C ALA A 104 -8.49 12.30 -24.09
N ALA A 105 -9.26 11.21 -24.11
CA ALA A 105 -9.89 10.72 -25.34
C ALA A 105 -10.87 11.76 -25.90
N THR A 106 -11.61 12.45 -25.03
CA THR A 106 -12.52 13.51 -25.44
C THR A 106 -11.77 14.71 -26.03
N LEU A 107 -10.66 15.11 -25.40
CA LEU A 107 -9.85 16.23 -25.86
C LEU A 107 -9.11 15.92 -27.16
N ASP A 108 -8.64 14.68 -27.33
CA ASP A 108 -7.97 14.24 -28.55
C ASP A 108 -8.92 14.11 -29.75
N HIS A 109 -10.22 14.18 -29.50
CA HIS A 109 -11.24 14.02 -30.53
C HIS A 109 -11.58 15.35 -31.21
N HIS A 110 -10.57 16.20 -31.37
CA HIS A 110 -10.74 17.44 -32.12
C HIS A 110 -10.80 17.17 -33.61
N PRO A 111 -11.71 17.84 -34.34
CA PRO A 111 -11.65 17.79 -35.76
C PRO A 111 -10.31 18.36 -36.26
N PRO A 112 -9.74 17.82 -37.32
CA PRO A 112 -8.47 18.34 -37.80
C PRO A 112 -8.61 19.81 -38.16
N GLN A 113 -7.63 20.58 -37.75
CA GLN A 113 -7.57 22.00 -38.10
C GLN A 113 -7.21 22.16 -39.56
N PRO A 114 -7.87 23.08 -40.31
CA PRO A 114 -7.54 23.35 -41.68
C PRO A 114 -6.11 23.88 -41.87
#